data_bcf75ae49be1095bc03bf6b0d7c99ee0
#
_entry.id   bcf75ae49be1095bc03bf6b0d7c99ee0
#
_cell.length_a   1.000
_cell.length_b   1.000
_cell.length_c   1.000
_cell.angle_alpha   90.00
_cell.angle_beta   90.00
_cell.angle_gamma   90.00
#
_symmetry.space_group_name_H-M   'P 1'
#
loop_
_entity.id
_entity.type
_entity.pdbx_description
1 polymer ?
#
loop_
_entity_poly.entity_id
_entity_poly.type
_entity_poly.pdbx_seq_one_letter_code
_entity_poly.pdbx_strand_id
1 'polypeptide(L)'
;MEFSFSYYIGLAGIMVFTISGATAALEHKEHHHDVFSVFFTGFITAIGGGTLRDITLGNYPVSWVKDENILWAIFVGFLLVILLPKFVTKLRNELFLFDTLGIGIYTVLGTRIALDHGVNAFASALLGMISAIFGGVIRDTLMNEVPFIFRKEIYATACLAGSVLYLILNEWECQANLNLIVSASLIVVIRLIAVRLNLGLPKLKIF
;
A
#
# COMPACT_ATOMS: atom_id res chain seq x y z
N MET A 1 -15.81 5.23 -21.48
CA MET A 1 -14.76 5.85 -20.64
C MET A 1 -13.47 5.12 -20.88
N GLU A 2 -12.47 5.75 -21.46
CA GLU A 2 -11.12 5.16 -21.50
C GLU A 2 -10.51 5.34 -20.10
N PHE A 3 -10.35 4.24 -19.38
CA PHE A 3 -9.65 4.28 -18.09
C PHE A 3 -8.16 4.53 -18.31
N SER A 4 -7.59 5.44 -17.54
CA SER A 4 -6.17 5.79 -17.63
C SER A 4 -5.28 4.64 -17.11
N PHE A 5 -4.02 4.60 -17.55
CA PHE A 5 -3.03 3.64 -17.06
C PHE A 5 -2.92 3.64 -15.52
N SER A 6 -2.94 4.82 -14.90
CA SER A 6 -2.90 4.95 -13.43
C SER A 6 -4.09 4.31 -12.72
N TYR A 7 -5.26 4.26 -13.38
CA TYR A 7 -6.43 3.58 -12.84
C TYR A 7 -6.21 2.06 -12.73
N TYR A 8 -5.74 1.42 -13.81
CA TYR A 8 -5.46 -0.02 -13.78
C TYR A 8 -4.34 -0.39 -12.80
N ILE A 9 -3.30 0.44 -12.70
CA ILE A 9 -2.26 0.27 -11.68
C ILE A 9 -2.84 0.40 -10.27
N GLY A 10 -3.80 1.32 -10.07
CA GLY A 10 -4.53 1.45 -8.81
C GLY A 10 -5.31 0.18 -8.44
N LEU A 11 -6.06 -0.40 -9.39
CA LEU A 11 -6.77 -1.67 -9.17
C LEU A 11 -5.80 -2.83 -8.89
N ALA A 12 -4.67 -2.90 -9.59
CA ALA A 12 -3.64 -3.89 -9.31
C ALA A 12 -3.08 -3.71 -7.88
N GLY A 13 -2.87 -2.49 -7.42
CA GLY A 13 -2.45 -2.19 -6.05
C GLY A 13 -3.49 -2.61 -5.00
N ILE A 14 -4.80 -2.41 -5.25
CA ILE A 14 -5.89 -2.94 -4.41
C ILE A 14 -5.78 -4.45 -4.28
N MET A 15 -5.65 -5.14 -5.42
CA MET A 15 -5.54 -6.60 -5.45
C MET A 15 -4.32 -7.09 -4.66
N VAL A 16 -3.17 -6.44 -4.82
CA VAL A 16 -1.92 -6.72 -4.10
C VAL A 16 -2.10 -6.54 -2.58
N PHE A 17 -2.74 -5.46 -2.14
CA PHE A 17 -3.04 -5.24 -0.72
C PHE A 17 -4.05 -6.24 -0.17
N THR A 18 -5.05 -6.63 -0.96
CA THR A 18 -5.99 -7.68 -0.56
C THR A 18 -5.26 -9.00 -0.33
N ILE A 19 -4.38 -9.39 -1.25
CA ILE A 19 -3.55 -10.59 -1.12
C ILE A 19 -2.68 -10.49 0.13
N SER A 20 -2.02 -9.36 0.35
CA SER A 20 -1.20 -9.12 1.54
C SER A 20 -2.00 -9.30 2.83
N GLY A 21 -3.18 -8.68 2.93
CA GLY A 21 -4.01 -8.76 4.13
C GLY A 21 -4.60 -10.16 4.37
N ALA A 22 -5.14 -10.79 3.32
CA ALA A 22 -5.70 -12.13 3.40
C ALA A 22 -4.63 -13.18 3.77
N THR A 23 -3.42 -13.04 3.21
CA THR A 23 -2.29 -13.92 3.54
C THR A 23 -1.84 -13.74 4.99
N ALA A 24 -1.78 -12.49 5.47
CA ALA A 24 -1.46 -12.23 6.87
C ALA A 24 -2.41 -12.95 7.83
N ALA A 25 -3.72 -12.93 7.54
CA ALA A 25 -4.72 -13.62 8.33
C ALA A 25 -4.55 -15.15 8.28
N LEU A 26 -4.24 -15.74 7.12
CA LEU A 26 -4.01 -17.18 6.98
C LEU A 26 -2.76 -17.68 7.71
N GLU A 27 -1.71 -16.86 7.80
CA GLU A 27 -0.44 -17.21 8.43
C GLU A 27 -0.41 -17.01 9.94
N HIS A 28 -1.39 -16.30 10.49
CA HIS A 28 -1.45 -15.99 11.92
C HIS A 28 -1.79 -17.24 12.74
N LYS A 29 -0.82 -17.73 13.51
CA LYS A 29 -0.88 -19.03 14.18
C LYS A 29 -1.76 -19.08 15.42
N GLU A 30 -2.05 -17.96 16.04
CA GLU A 30 -2.73 -17.90 17.34
C GLU A 30 -4.26 -17.98 17.23
N HIS A 31 -4.83 -17.74 16.05
CA HIS A 31 -6.27 -17.73 15.82
C HIS A 31 -6.64 -18.59 14.63
N HIS A 32 -7.69 -19.42 14.79
CA HIS A 32 -8.33 -20.09 13.66
C HIS A 32 -9.18 -19.05 12.90
N HIS A 33 -8.62 -18.50 11.83
CA HIS A 33 -9.35 -17.58 10.97
C HIS A 33 -10.29 -18.34 10.05
N ASP A 34 -11.57 -18.00 10.12
CA ASP A 34 -12.55 -18.45 9.15
C ASP A 34 -12.43 -17.68 7.82
N VAL A 35 -13.17 -18.13 6.83
CA VAL A 35 -13.16 -17.52 5.48
C VAL A 35 -13.52 -16.03 5.52
N PHE A 36 -14.44 -15.65 6.42
CA PHE A 36 -14.84 -14.26 6.58
C PHE A 36 -13.73 -13.40 7.17
N SER A 37 -13.04 -13.88 8.20
CA SER A 37 -11.90 -13.16 8.80
C SER A 37 -10.78 -12.91 7.80
N VAL A 38 -10.47 -13.92 6.96
CA VAL A 38 -9.46 -13.80 5.89
C VAL A 38 -9.91 -12.76 4.85
N PHE A 39 -11.17 -12.83 4.41
CA PHE A 39 -11.74 -11.83 3.49
C PHE A 39 -11.69 -10.43 4.08
N PHE A 40 -12.19 -10.27 5.32
CA PHE A 40 -12.29 -8.98 5.98
C PHE A 40 -10.93 -8.33 6.20
N THR A 41 -9.91 -9.11 6.60
CA THR A 41 -8.54 -8.60 6.77
C THR A 41 -7.96 -8.13 5.45
N GLY A 42 -8.17 -8.88 4.36
CA GLY A 42 -7.80 -8.46 3.02
C GLY A 42 -8.52 -7.19 2.57
N PHE A 43 -9.83 -7.14 2.77
CA PHE A 43 -10.69 -6.00 2.44
C PHE A 43 -10.22 -4.73 3.16
N ILE A 44 -10.10 -4.78 4.49
CA ILE A 44 -9.70 -3.59 5.28
C ILE A 44 -8.28 -3.12 4.94
N THR A 45 -7.36 -4.06 4.64
CA THR A 45 -5.99 -3.73 4.22
C THR A 45 -6.00 -2.95 2.91
N ALA A 46 -6.84 -3.37 1.96
CA ALA A 46 -6.90 -2.76 0.63
C ALA A 46 -7.54 -1.36 0.63
N ILE A 47 -8.61 -1.18 1.42
CA ILE A 47 -9.35 0.09 1.39
C ILE A 47 -8.93 1.09 2.48
N GLY A 48 -8.30 0.62 3.58
CA GLY A 48 -8.10 1.43 4.80
C GLY A 48 -7.34 2.72 4.54
N GLY A 49 -6.22 2.65 3.83
CA GLY A 49 -5.40 3.82 3.52
C GLY A 49 -6.08 4.79 2.54
N GLY A 50 -6.71 4.25 1.48
CA GLY A 50 -7.48 5.04 0.52
C GLY A 50 -8.67 5.75 1.17
N THR A 51 -9.36 5.07 2.08
CA THR A 51 -10.47 5.66 2.85
C THR A 51 -9.99 6.83 3.71
N LEU A 52 -8.88 6.66 4.44
CA LEU A 52 -8.32 7.74 5.24
C LEU A 52 -7.94 8.96 4.38
N ARG A 53 -7.29 8.72 3.24
CA ARG A 53 -6.96 9.77 2.28
C ARG A 53 -8.21 10.50 1.80
N ASP A 54 -9.22 9.76 1.35
CA ASP A 54 -10.44 10.34 0.78
C ASP A 54 -11.19 11.18 1.83
N ILE A 55 -11.29 10.70 3.07
CA ILE A 55 -11.85 11.47 4.19
C ILE A 55 -11.06 12.75 4.44
N THR A 56 -9.72 12.67 4.46
CA THR A 56 -8.85 13.83 4.70
C THR A 56 -8.97 14.88 3.60
N LEU A 57 -9.17 14.45 2.35
CA LEU A 57 -9.35 15.31 1.19
C LEU A 57 -10.80 15.81 1.02
N GLY A 58 -11.75 15.34 1.83
CA GLY A 58 -13.17 15.65 1.66
C GLY A 58 -13.80 15.02 0.41
N ASN A 59 -13.19 13.95 -0.12
CA ASN A 59 -13.68 13.25 -1.31
C ASN A 59 -14.76 12.24 -0.93
N TYR A 60 -16.01 12.62 -1.06
CA TYR A 60 -17.17 11.79 -0.74
C TYR A 60 -18.06 11.52 -1.96
N PRO A 61 -18.70 10.32 -2.04
CA PRO A 61 -18.39 9.11 -1.29
C PRO A 61 -16.94 8.65 -1.52
N VAL A 62 -16.35 7.96 -0.53
CA VAL A 62 -14.97 7.43 -0.67
C VAL A 62 -14.85 6.49 -1.87
N SER A 63 -13.64 6.38 -2.42
CA SER A 63 -13.37 5.75 -3.73
C SER A 63 -13.97 4.35 -3.89
N TRP A 64 -13.86 3.47 -2.89
CA TRP A 64 -14.36 2.09 -2.99
C TRP A 64 -15.89 1.98 -2.93
N VAL A 65 -16.59 3.00 -2.42
CA VAL A 65 -18.06 3.09 -2.46
C VAL A 65 -18.54 3.58 -3.82
N LYS A 66 -17.73 4.41 -4.48
CA LYS A 66 -18.03 5.06 -5.76
C LYS A 66 -17.76 4.16 -6.96
N ASP A 67 -16.73 3.32 -6.88
CA ASP A 67 -16.23 2.50 -7.97
C ASP A 67 -16.30 1.00 -7.61
N GLU A 68 -17.25 0.30 -8.22
CA GLU A 68 -17.45 -1.14 -8.00
C GLU A 68 -16.26 -2.00 -8.46
N ASN A 69 -15.43 -1.51 -9.40
CA ASN A 69 -14.26 -2.26 -9.86
C ASN A 69 -13.24 -2.46 -8.73
N ILE A 70 -13.21 -1.56 -7.74
CA ILE A 70 -12.41 -1.73 -6.53
C ILE A 70 -12.87 -2.95 -5.75
N LEU A 71 -14.19 -3.14 -5.59
CA LEU A 71 -14.76 -4.30 -4.90
C LEU A 71 -14.48 -5.60 -5.67
N TRP A 72 -14.56 -5.56 -7.00
CA TRP A 72 -14.18 -6.70 -7.84
C TRP A 72 -12.70 -7.03 -7.74
N ALA A 73 -11.80 -6.04 -7.71
CA ALA A 73 -10.37 -6.25 -7.51
C ALA A 73 -10.07 -6.91 -6.15
N ILE A 74 -10.77 -6.49 -5.09
CA ILE A 74 -10.69 -7.11 -3.75
C ILE A 74 -11.16 -8.57 -3.82
N PHE A 75 -12.30 -8.82 -4.43
CA PHE A 75 -12.87 -10.16 -4.52
C PHE A 75 -11.95 -11.12 -5.29
N VAL A 76 -11.40 -10.65 -6.42
CA VAL A 76 -10.42 -11.44 -7.20
C VAL A 76 -9.15 -11.69 -6.39
N GLY A 77 -8.60 -10.68 -5.72
CA GLY A 77 -7.43 -10.84 -4.85
C GLY A 77 -7.66 -11.86 -3.74
N PHE A 78 -8.83 -11.83 -3.09
CA PHE A 78 -9.23 -12.80 -2.09
C PHE A 78 -9.36 -14.23 -2.67
N LEU A 79 -10.02 -14.39 -3.83
CA LEU A 79 -10.15 -15.68 -4.49
C LEU A 79 -8.78 -16.28 -4.84
N LEU A 80 -7.83 -15.47 -5.29
CA LEU A 80 -6.48 -15.95 -5.57
C LEU A 80 -5.82 -16.57 -4.32
N VAL A 81 -6.01 -15.95 -3.16
CA VAL A 81 -5.46 -16.48 -1.90
C VAL A 81 -6.12 -17.80 -1.51
N ILE A 82 -7.45 -17.91 -1.63
CA ILE A 82 -8.18 -19.12 -1.23
C ILE A 82 -7.96 -20.28 -2.21
N LEU A 83 -7.95 -19.99 -3.52
CA LEU A 83 -7.83 -21.03 -4.55
C LEU A 83 -6.38 -21.49 -4.78
N LEU A 84 -5.39 -20.63 -4.48
CA LEU A 84 -3.98 -20.90 -4.69
C LEU A 84 -3.15 -20.82 -3.38
N PRO A 85 -3.60 -21.43 -2.27
CA PRO A 85 -2.94 -21.28 -0.97
C PRO A 85 -1.48 -21.76 -1.01
N LYS A 86 -1.18 -22.85 -1.75
CA LYS A 86 0.18 -23.36 -1.89
C LYS A 86 1.12 -22.41 -2.63
N PHE A 87 0.59 -21.63 -3.58
CA PHE A 87 1.34 -20.61 -4.29
C PHE A 87 1.62 -19.43 -3.36
N VAL A 88 0.61 -19.00 -2.63
CA VAL A 88 0.68 -17.88 -1.69
C VAL A 88 1.58 -18.22 -0.48
N THR A 89 1.44 -19.42 0.14
CA THR A 89 2.23 -19.80 1.33
C THR A 89 3.67 -20.21 1.01
N LYS A 90 3.96 -20.62 -0.22
CA LYS A 90 5.34 -20.88 -0.67
C LYS A 90 6.13 -19.57 -0.79
N LEU A 91 5.42 -18.49 -0.89
CA LEU A 91 5.88 -17.13 -0.99
C LEU A 91 6.05 -16.46 0.41
N ARG A 92 6.48 -17.23 1.44
CA ARG A 92 6.59 -16.81 2.86
C ARG A 92 7.43 -15.53 3.09
N ASN A 93 8.31 -15.16 2.16
CA ASN A 93 8.97 -13.86 2.13
C ASN A 93 8.13 -12.79 1.41
N GLU A 94 6.93 -13.10 1.02
CA GLU A 94 6.18 -12.40 -0.01
C GLU A 94 5.02 -11.58 0.52
N LEU A 95 4.56 -11.83 1.75
CA LEU A 95 3.79 -10.82 2.48
C LEU A 95 4.54 -9.48 2.41
N PHE A 96 5.86 -9.53 2.61
CA PHE A 96 6.74 -8.39 2.44
C PHE A 96 6.78 -7.87 1.00
N LEU A 97 6.80 -8.75 0.00
CA LEU A 97 6.85 -8.34 -1.41
C LEU A 97 5.53 -7.69 -1.84
N PHE A 98 4.40 -8.32 -1.52
CA PHE A 98 3.08 -7.75 -1.82
C PHE A 98 2.85 -6.43 -1.08
N ASP A 99 3.18 -6.35 0.21
CA ASP A 99 3.15 -5.08 0.94
C ASP A 99 4.04 -4.03 0.27
N THR A 100 5.27 -4.39 -0.10
CA THR A 100 6.22 -3.48 -0.75
C THR A 100 5.72 -2.95 -2.09
N LEU A 101 5.14 -3.82 -2.94
CA LEU A 101 4.55 -3.41 -4.22
C LEU A 101 3.33 -2.50 -4.00
N GLY A 102 2.46 -2.87 -3.06
CA GLY A 102 1.28 -2.09 -2.70
C GLY A 102 1.65 -0.68 -2.24
N ILE A 103 2.57 -0.55 -1.28
CA ILE A 103 2.97 0.78 -0.79
C ILE A 103 3.68 1.60 -1.87
N GLY A 104 4.46 0.99 -2.75
CA GLY A 104 5.10 1.69 -3.87
C GLY A 104 4.07 2.37 -4.77
N ILE A 105 3.06 1.62 -5.21
CA ILE A 105 1.99 2.12 -6.06
C ILE A 105 1.14 3.17 -5.33
N TYR A 106 0.67 2.84 -4.12
CA TYR A 106 -0.30 3.69 -3.41
C TYR A 106 0.30 4.96 -2.83
N THR A 107 1.60 4.97 -2.51
CA THR A 107 2.29 6.21 -2.13
C THR A 107 2.26 7.23 -3.26
N VAL A 108 2.63 6.80 -4.47
CA VAL A 108 2.68 7.70 -5.63
C VAL A 108 1.29 8.14 -6.07
N LEU A 109 0.33 7.20 -6.14
CA LEU A 109 -1.05 7.53 -6.47
C LEU A 109 -1.68 8.46 -5.41
N GLY A 110 -1.42 8.22 -4.13
CA GLY A 110 -1.91 9.05 -3.04
C GLY A 110 -1.33 10.47 -3.09
N THR A 111 -0.02 10.61 -3.36
CA THR A 111 0.65 11.90 -3.55
C THR A 111 0.03 12.66 -4.73
N ARG A 112 -0.16 11.98 -5.87
CA ARG A 112 -0.80 12.57 -7.05
C ARG A 112 -2.21 13.05 -6.75
N ILE A 113 -3.05 12.19 -6.16
CA ILE A 113 -4.44 12.54 -5.84
C ILE A 113 -4.50 13.76 -4.91
N ALA A 114 -3.59 13.84 -3.93
CA ALA A 114 -3.53 15.01 -3.04
C ALA A 114 -3.15 16.29 -3.79
N LEU A 115 -2.17 16.24 -4.71
CA LEU A 115 -1.82 17.36 -5.58
C LEU A 115 -3.00 17.81 -6.46
N ASP A 116 -3.69 16.85 -7.06
CA ASP A 116 -4.85 17.10 -7.93
C ASP A 116 -6.01 17.77 -7.15
N HIS A 117 -6.05 17.61 -5.80
CA HIS A 117 -6.98 18.32 -4.89
C HIS A 117 -6.43 19.66 -4.39
N GLY A 118 -5.31 20.16 -4.93
CA GLY A 118 -4.74 21.44 -4.55
C GLY A 118 -3.97 21.46 -3.22
N VAL A 119 -3.65 20.29 -2.68
CA VAL A 119 -2.81 20.17 -1.46
C VAL A 119 -1.37 20.53 -1.82
N ASN A 120 -0.68 21.28 -0.94
CA ASN A 120 0.72 21.63 -1.16
C ASN A 120 1.64 20.39 -1.24
N ALA A 121 2.78 20.51 -1.90
CA ALA A 121 3.69 19.41 -2.20
C ALA A 121 4.11 18.62 -0.95
N PHE A 122 4.46 19.30 0.15
CA PHE A 122 4.90 18.62 1.37
C PHE A 122 3.78 17.79 2.00
N ALA A 123 2.58 18.36 2.16
CA ALA A 123 1.43 17.64 2.70
C ALA A 123 0.97 16.52 1.75
N SER A 124 1.08 16.69 0.43
CA SER A 124 0.77 15.67 -0.57
C SER A 124 1.71 14.46 -0.44
N ALA A 125 3.02 14.69 -0.23
CA ALA A 125 3.96 13.60 0.03
C ALA A 125 3.64 12.83 1.32
N LEU A 126 3.31 13.54 2.39
CA LEU A 126 2.90 12.92 3.65
C LEU A 126 1.60 12.13 3.50
N LEU A 127 0.60 12.69 2.84
CA LEU A 127 -0.69 12.04 2.64
C LEU A 127 -0.57 10.80 1.74
N GLY A 128 0.29 10.86 0.72
CA GLY A 128 0.62 9.69 -0.11
C GLY A 128 1.24 8.57 0.71
N MET A 129 2.24 8.89 1.52
CA MET A 129 2.87 7.94 2.46
C MET A 129 1.82 7.35 3.43
N ILE A 130 1.05 8.19 4.12
CA ILE A 130 0.02 7.75 5.08
C ILE A 130 -1.01 6.85 4.39
N SER A 131 -1.51 7.26 3.22
CA SER A 131 -2.46 6.47 2.44
C SER A 131 -1.94 5.08 2.11
N ALA A 132 -0.66 4.95 1.80
CA ALA A 132 -0.07 3.67 1.44
C ALA A 132 0.12 2.74 2.65
N ILE A 133 0.59 3.27 3.77
CA ILE A 133 0.96 2.44 4.94
C ILE A 133 -0.22 2.14 5.87
N PHE A 134 -1.26 2.96 5.88
CA PHE A 134 -2.32 2.88 6.88
C PHE A 134 -3.15 1.60 6.78
N GLY A 135 -3.35 1.08 5.58
CA GLY A 135 -4.00 -0.24 5.38
C GLY A 135 -3.24 -1.36 6.09
N GLY A 136 -1.91 -1.38 5.98
CA GLY A 136 -1.05 -2.32 6.69
C GLY A 136 -1.04 -2.10 8.20
N VAL A 137 -1.13 -0.84 8.66
CA VAL A 137 -1.24 -0.54 10.11
C VAL A 137 -2.53 -1.10 10.68
N ILE A 138 -3.66 -0.91 10.01
CA ILE A 138 -4.94 -1.48 10.44
C ILE A 138 -4.86 -3.00 10.45
N ARG A 139 -4.36 -3.62 9.39
CA ARG A 139 -4.16 -5.07 9.29
C ARG A 139 -3.40 -5.62 10.48
N ASP A 140 -2.19 -5.10 10.71
CA ASP A 140 -1.30 -5.61 11.76
C ASP A 140 -1.92 -5.40 13.15
N THR A 141 -2.60 -4.26 13.37
CA THR A 141 -3.31 -3.97 14.63
C THR A 141 -4.45 -4.96 14.86
N LEU A 142 -5.27 -5.26 13.85
CA LEU A 142 -6.35 -6.25 13.94
C LEU A 142 -5.83 -7.66 14.21
N MET A 143 -4.64 -7.97 13.72
CA MET A 143 -3.96 -9.25 13.94
C MET A 143 -3.19 -9.31 15.26
N ASN A 144 -3.29 -8.28 16.11
CA ASN A 144 -2.53 -8.13 17.36
C ASN A 144 -1.00 -8.22 17.13
N GLU A 145 -0.54 -7.75 15.98
CA GLU A 145 0.85 -7.72 15.58
C GLU A 145 1.39 -6.29 15.60
N VAL A 146 2.68 -6.13 15.89
CA VAL A 146 3.32 -4.81 15.80
C VAL A 146 3.34 -4.36 14.33
N PRO A 147 2.76 -3.21 13.96
CA PRO A 147 2.76 -2.73 12.58
C PRO A 147 4.16 -2.61 11.98
N PHE A 148 4.29 -2.91 10.68
CA PHE A 148 5.57 -2.87 9.96
C PHE A 148 6.31 -1.54 10.09
N ILE A 149 5.58 -0.42 10.18
CA ILE A 149 6.16 0.91 10.37
C ILE A 149 6.99 1.02 11.66
N PHE A 150 6.67 0.22 12.68
CA PHE A 150 7.40 0.18 13.96
C PHE A 150 8.44 -0.93 14.03
N ARG A 151 8.37 -1.92 13.13
CA ARG A 151 9.34 -3.04 13.10
C ARG A 151 10.56 -2.72 12.23
N LYS A 152 10.37 -1.99 11.13
CA LYS A 152 11.40 -1.80 10.08
C LYS A 152 11.57 -0.31 9.79
N GLU A 153 12.73 0.17 10.10
CA GLU A 153 13.09 1.58 10.11
C GLU A 153 13.11 2.23 8.72
N ILE A 154 13.27 1.45 7.62
CA ILE A 154 13.18 1.94 6.23
C ILE A 154 11.87 1.44 5.58
N TYR A 155 10.75 1.97 6.05
CA TYR A 155 9.42 1.70 5.53
C TYR A 155 8.75 3.00 5.07
N ALA A 156 8.39 3.86 5.99
CA ALA A 156 7.81 5.17 5.72
C ALA A 156 8.79 6.11 5.00
N THR A 157 10.09 6.03 5.34
CA THR A 157 11.14 6.82 4.70
C THR A 157 11.34 6.46 3.22
N ALA A 158 11.16 5.18 2.84
CA ALA A 158 11.16 4.79 1.44
C ALA A 158 9.98 5.40 0.68
N CYS A 159 8.79 5.41 1.29
CA CYS A 159 7.60 6.06 0.72
C CYS A 159 7.85 7.56 0.52
N LEU A 160 8.40 8.26 1.52
CA LEU A 160 8.74 9.67 1.40
C LEU A 160 9.75 9.93 0.28
N ALA A 161 10.79 9.10 0.16
CA ALA A 161 11.77 9.24 -0.93
C ALA A 161 11.11 9.11 -2.31
N GLY A 162 10.19 8.16 -2.49
CA GLY A 162 9.45 8.01 -3.73
C GLY A 162 8.48 9.16 -3.98
N SER A 163 7.79 9.67 -2.94
CA SER A 163 6.93 10.85 -3.08
C SER A 163 7.73 12.09 -3.48
N VAL A 164 8.91 12.29 -2.87
CA VAL A 164 9.79 13.41 -3.22
C VAL A 164 10.27 13.30 -4.66
N LEU A 165 10.68 12.11 -5.10
CA LEU A 165 11.04 11.90 -6.51
C LEU A 165 9.86 12.18 -7.44
N TYR A 166 8.66 11.72 -7.09
CA TYR A 166 7.44 11.99 -7.86
C TYR A 166 7.21 13.50 -8.02
N LEU A 167 7.34 14.26 -6.93
CA LEU A 167 7.18 15.72 -6.95
C LEU A 167 8.22 16.41 -7.84
N ILE A 168 9.48 16.03 -7.74
CA ILE A 168 10.57 16.57 -8.58
C ILE A 168 10.30 16.29 -10.07
N LEU A 169 9.97 15.05 -10.41
CA LEU A 169 9.67 14.68 -11.80
C LEU A 169 8.38 15.35 -12.32
N ASN A 170 7.43 15.64 -11.44
CA ASN A 170 6.22 16.37 -11.79
C ASN A 170 6.51 17.84 -12.12
N GLU A 171 7.39 18.51 -11.36
CA GLU A 171 7.86 19.87 -11.66
C GLU A 171 8.66 19.93 -12.98
N TRP A 172 9.33 18.85 -13.36
CA TRP A 172 10.04 18.74 -14.63
C TRP A 172 9.14 18.30 -15.79
N GLU A 173 7.83 18.32 -15.61
CA GLU A 173 6.82 17.95 -16.60
C GLU A 173 7.04 16.54 -17.20
N CYS A 174 7.63 15.64 -16.43
CA CYS A 174 7.83 14.26 -16.85
C CYS A 174 6.48 13.59 -17.15
N GLN A 175 6.45 12.77 -18.21
CA GLN A 175 5.23 12.02 -18.56
C GLN A 175 4.65 11.29 -17.35
N ALA A 176 3.35 11.51 -17.05
CA ALA A 176 2.70 11.06 -15.83
C ALA A 176 2.83 9.55 -15.55
N ASN A 177 2.74 8.71 -16.59
CA ASN A 177 2.88 7.27 -16.44
C ASN A 177 4.32 6.85 -16.12
N LEU A 178 5.30 7.49 -16.77
CA LEU A 178 6.72 7.25 -16.50
C LEU A 178 7.10 7.70 -15.10
N ASN A 179 6.65 8.89 -14.67
CA ASN A 179 6.87 9.39 -13.32
C ASN A 179 6.32 8.41 -12.27
N LEU A 180 5.08 7.92 -12.46
CA LEU A 180 4.46 6.93 -11.56
C LEU A 180 5.33 5.66 -11.46
N ILE A 181 5.73 5.09 -12.60
CA ILE A 181 6.53 3.85 -12.63
C ILE A 181 7.87 4.04 -11.95
N VAL A 182 8.60 5.11 -12.30
CA VAL A 182 9.95 5.38 -11.76
C VAL A 182 9.89 5.61 -10.26
N SER A 183 8.96 6.44 -9.80
CA SER A 183 8.82 6.76 -8.37
C SER A 183 8.37 5.56 -7.53
N ALA A 184 7.42 4.77 -8.02
CA ALA A 184 7.01 3.54 -7.36
C ALA A 184 8.14 2.50 -7.34
N SER A 185 8.88 2.36 -8.44
CA SER A 185 10.03 1.45 -8.53
C SER A 185 11.14 1.83 -7.56
N LEU A 186 11.39 3.13 -7.36
CA LEU A 186 12.37 3.59 -6.35
C LEU A 186 11.99 3.11 -4.95
N ILE A 187 10.71 3.24 -4.55
CA ILE A 187 10.22 2.75 -3.25
C ILE A 187 10.49 1.26 -3.11
N VAL A 188 10.12 0.48 -4.12
CA VAL A 188 10.29 -0.98 -4.12
C VAL A 188 11.78 -1.34 -4.01
N VAL A 189 12.65 -0.71 -4.79
CA VAL A 189 14.10 -0.98 -4.77
C VAL A 189 14.70 -0.63 -3.40
N ILE A 190 14.39 0.54 -2.84
CA ILE A 190 14.87 0.93 -1.50
C ILE A 190 14.45 -0.11 -0.47
N ARG A 191 13.21 -0.55 -0.49
CA ARG A 191 12.67 -1.55 0.43
C ARG A 191 13.36 -2.91 0.30
N LEU A 192 13.54 -3.40 -0.94
CA LEU A 192 14.23 -4.66 -1.21
C LEU A 192 15.68 -4.63 -0.72
N ILE A 193 16.39 -3.54 -0.98
CA ILE A 193 17.77 -3.34 -0.52
C ILE A 193 17.82 -3.26 1.01
N ALA A 194 16.95 -2.47 1.63
CA ALA A 194 16.90 -2.30 3.07
C ALA A 194 16.69 -3.61 3.81
N VAL A 195 15.79 -4.46 3.31
CA VAL A 195 15.52 -5.77 3.92
C VAL A 195 16.66 -6.75 3.68
N ARG A 196 17.22 -6.80 2.46
CA ARG A 196 18.36 -7.69 2.15
C ARG A 196 19.60 -7.37 2.97
N LEU A 197 19.85 -6.08 3.19
CA LEU A 197 21.05 -5.61 3.92
C LEU A 197 20.76 -5.34 5.40
N ASN A 198 19.55 -5.63 5.91
CA ASN A 198 19.10 -5.30 7.28
C ASN A 198 19.37 -3.85 7.66
N LEU A 199 19.18 -2.92 6.71
CA LEU A 199 19.37 -1.50 6.96
C LEU A 199 18.25 -0.95 7.82
N GLY A 200 18.62 -0.09 8.77
CA GLY A 200 17.71 0.60 9.64
C GLY A 200 18.20 2.00 10.00
N LEU A 201 17.32 2.85 10.50
CA LEU A 201 17.69 4.15 11.04
C LEU A 201 18.40 3.99 12.39
N PRO A 202 19.28 4.94 12.77
CA PRO A 202 19.97 4.89 14.07
C PRO A 202 18.95 4.89 15.21
N LYS A 203 19.10 3.94 16.14
CA LYS A 203 18.25 3.92 17.34
C LYS A 203 18.59 5.09 18.26
N LEU A 204 17.57 5.85 18.65
CA LEU A 204 17.74 6.87 19.67
C LEU A 204 18.03 6.18 21.01
N LYS A 205 19.28 6.27 21.48
CA LYS A 205 19.67 5.88 22.84
C LYS A 205 19.40 7.07 23.76
N ILE A 206 18.16 7.19 24.24
CA ILE A 206 17.78 8.30 25.10
C ILE A 206 17.88 7.90 26.58
N PHE A 207 18.01 6.60 26.90
CA PHE A 207 18.25 6.07 28.24
C PHE A 207 19.15 4.85 28.19
#